data_91e5cc0c54cc175dd8ab14ac9987bfd9
#
_entry.id   91e5cc0c54cc175dd8ab14ac9987bfd9
#
_cell.length_a   1.000
_cell.length_b   1.000
_cell.length_c   1.000
_cell.angle_alpha   90.00
_cell.angle_beta   90.00
_cell.angle_gamma   90.00
#
_symmetry.space_group_name_H-M   'P 1'
#
loop_
_entity.id
_entity.type
_entity.pdbx_description
1 polymer ?
#
loop_
_entity_poly.entity_id
_entity_poly.type
_entity_poly.pdbx_seq_one_letter_code
_entity_poly.pdbx_strand_id
1 'polypeptide(L)'
;MLFIESGTLHAIGKGILIAEIQQNSNTTYRVYDYGRVGKDGKPRELHIEKAIDVTELCPPKYDTKPQGKPVKIDGGEETLLRSCEYFDVHKIKVLGTVTLDADEKSFMSVLVLDGSGKIGELDAKKGDSFFVPAGYGRFTLTGNLEVILSDIV
;
A
#
# COMPACT_ATOMS: atom_id res chain seq x y z
N MET A 1 -7.60 4.06 -6.49
CA MET A 1 -6.88 2.86 -5.98
C MET A 1 -7.16 1.69 -6.90
N LEU A 2 -6.21 0.78 -7.08
CA LEU A 2 -6.43 -0.48 -7.81
C LEU A 2 -6.15 -1.62 -6.83
N PHE A 3 -7.07 -2.56 -6.71
CA PHE A 3 -6.83 -3.84 -6.05
C PHE A 3 -6.55 -4.87 -7.12
N ILE A 4 -5.37 -5.47 -7.08
CA ILE A 4 -4.88 -6.39 -8.10
C ILE A 4 -4.76 -7.78 -7.45
N GLU A 5 -5.67 -8.66 -7.83
CA GLU A 5 -5.63 -10.06 -7.39
C GLU A 5 -4.51 -10.81 -8.10
N SER A 6 -3.99 -11.83 -7.44
CA SER A 6 -3.05 -12.78 -8.05
C SER A 6 -3.64 -13.32 -9.37
N GLY A 7 -2.81 -13.46 -10.39
CA GLY A 7 -3.25 -13.86 -11.74
C GLY A 7 -3.73 -12.70 -12.64
N THR A 8 -3.88 -11.49 -12.12
CA THR A 8 -4.28 -10.33 -12.92
C THR A 8 -3.09 -9.77 -13.69
N LEU A 9 -3.19 -9.78 -15.02
CA LEU A 9 -2.19 -9.16 -15.89
C LEU A 9 -2.27 -7.65 -15.77
N HIS A 10 -1.18 -7.01 -15.35
CA HIS A 10 -1.13 -5.56 -15.13
C HIS A 10 0.25 -4.97 -15.44
N ALA A 11 0.31 -3.68 -15.62
CA ALA A 11 1.55 -2.95 -15.81
C ALA A 11 1.43 -1.52 -15.32
N ILE A 12 2.57 -0.95 -14.92
CA ILE A 12 2.68 0.45 -14.50
C ILE A 12 3.27 1.26 -15.65
N GLY A 13 2.53 2.25 -16.11
CA GLY A 13 2.93 3.13 -17.20
C GLY A 13 4.07 4.09 -16.83
N LYS A 14 4.68 4.69 -17.83
CA LYS A 14 5.74 5.68 -17.63
C LYS A 14 5.24 6.93 -16.92
N GLY A 15 6.02 7.44 -15.98
CA GLY A 15 5.74 8.71 -15.29
C GLY A 15 4.70 8.62 -14.17
N ILE A 16 4.28 7.43 -13.79
CA ILE A 16 3.35 7.19 -12.68
C ILE A 16 4.14 6.89 -11.42
N LEU A 17 3.85 7.61 -10.34
CA LEU A 17 4.28 7.31 -8.98
C LEU A 17 3.16 6.54 -8.28
N ILE A 18 3.49 5.42 -7.67
CA ILE A 18 2.53 4.58 -6.94
C ILE A 18 2.98 4.36 -5.50
N ALA A 19 2.02 4.14 -4.61
CA ALA A 19 2.21 3.45 -3.35
C ALA A 19 1.69 2.02 -3.54
N GLU A 20 2.56 1.03 -3.40
CA GLU A 20 2.23 -0.37 -3.60
C GLU A 20 2.32 -1.11 -2.28
N ILE A 21 1.18 -1.59 -1.80
CA ILE A 21 1.07 -2.48 -0.65
C ILE A 21 0.76 -3.87 -1.21
N GLN A 22 1.59 -4.84 -0.91
CA GLN A 22 1.45 -6.18 -1.46
C GLN A 22 1.76 -7.25 -0.44
N GLN A 23 1.19 -8.42 -0.66
CA GLN A 23 1.59 -9.63 0.04
C GLN A 23 3.08 -9.90 -0.21
N ASN A 24 3.80 -10.35 0.82
CA ASN A 24 5.22 -10.67 0.70
C ASN A 24 5.43 -11.91 -0.18
N SER A 25 5.66 -11.67 -1.47
CA SER A 25 5.99 -12.70 -2.46
C SER A 25 6.99 -12.15 -3.46
N ASN A 26 8.00 -12.91 -3.80
CA ASN A 26 8.94 -12.59 -4.86
C ASN A 26 8.61 -13.27 -6.20
N THR A 27 7.46 -13.94 -6.29
CA THR A 27 7.01 -14.59 -7.51
C THR A 27 6.51 -13.54 -8.50
N THR A 28 7.19 -13.43 -9.62
CA THR A 28 6.80 -12.54 -10.72
C THR A 28 6.91 -13.29 -12.04
N TYR A 29 5.80 -13.44 -12.74
CA TYR A 29 5.79 -13.94 -14.11
C TYR A 29 5.67 -12.79 -15.10
N ARG A 30 6.79 -12.46 -15.73
CA ARG A 30 6.94 -11.28 -16.58
C ARG A 30 6.63 -11.65 -18.02
N VAL A 31 5.64 -10.96 -18.60
CA VAL A 31 5.21 -11.17 -20.00
C VAL A 31 5.85 -10.13 -20.92
N TYR A 32 6.02 -8.91 -20.43
CA TYR A 32 6.61 -7.80 -21.17
C TYR A 32 7.35 -6.88 -20.21
N ASP A 33 8.50 -6.33 -20.61
CA ASP A 33 9.34 -5.54 -19.71
C ASP A 33 9.86 -4.22 -20.32
N TYR A 34 9.18 -3.70 -21.31
CA TYR A 34 9.51 -2.40 -21.94
C TYR A 34 10.97 -2.27 -22.41
N GLY A 35 11.64 -3.37 -22.71
CA GLY A 35 13.05 -3.38 -23.10
C GLY A 35 14.03 -3.03 -21.98
N ARG A 36 13.60 -3.10 -20.72
CA ARG A 36 14.48 -2.84 -19.58
C ARG A 36 15.61 -3.87 -19.50
N VAL A 37 16.79 -3.39 -19.13
CA VAL A 37 17.96 -4.24 -18.89
C VAL A 37 18.25 -4.32 -17.41
N GLY A 38 18.75 -5.48 -16.99
CA GLY A 38 19.23 -5.71 -15.64
C GLY A 38 20.56 -5.01 -15.34
N LYS A 39 21.08 -5.19 -14.15
CA LYS A 39 22.41 -4.66 -13.75
C LYS A 39 23.57 -5.23 -14.60
N ASP A 40 23.35 -6.39 -15.18
CA ASP A 40 24.28 -7.08 -16.10
C ASP A 40 24.20 -6.60 -17.57
N GLY A 41 23.36 -5.60 -17.85
CA GLY A 41 23.13 -5.06 -19.18
C GLY A 41 22.29 -5.95 -20.10
N LYS A 42 21.74 -7.06 -19.61
CA LYS A 42 20.89 -7.97 -20.39
C LYS A 42 19.41 -7.70 -20.12
N PRO A 43 18.52 -7.97 -21.10
CA PRO A 43 17.08 -7.97 -20.84
C PRO A 43 16.71 -8.91 -19.71
N ARG A 44 15.76 -8.52 -18.89
CA ARG A 44 15.25 -9.40 -17.83
C ARG A 44 14.46 -10.55 -18.44
N GLU A 45 14.54 -11.71 -17.77
CA GLU A 45 13.86 -12.92 -18.22
C GLU A 45 12.34 -12.71 -18.30
N LEU A 46 11.73 -13.20 -19.36
CA LEU A 46 10.29 -13.30 -19.54
C LEU A 46 9.82 -14.72 -19.20
N HIS A 47 8.63 -14.84 -18.62
CA HIS A 47 8.08 -16.09 -18.11
C HIS A 47 6.72 -16.39 -18.78
N ILE A 48 6.68 -16.33 -20.12
CA ILE A 48 5.43 -16.31 -20.88
C ILE A 48 4.59 -17.56 -20.62
N GLU A 49 5.19 -18.76 -20.70
CA GLU A 49 4.48 -20.03 -20.48
C GLU A 49 3.86 -20.10 -19.06
N LYS A 50 4.66 -19.76 -18.04
CA LYS A 50 4.18 -19.73 -16.66
C LYS A 50 3.10 -18.68 -16.43
N ALA A 51 3.19 -17.55 -17.14
CA ALA A 51 2.17 -16.50 -17.06
C ALA A 51 0.86 -16.97 -17.69
N ILE A 52 0.89 -17.71 -18.80
CA ILE A 52 -0.30 -18.29 -19.42
C ILE A 52 -1.01 -19.23 -18.45
N ASP A 53 -0.26 -20.07 -17.72
CA ASP A 53 -0.81 -21.04 -16.78
C ASP A 53 -1.57 -20.42 -15.60
N VAL A 54 -1.16 -19.21 -15.18
CA VAL A 54 -1.70 -18.58 -13.96
C VAL A 54 -2.55 -17.33 -14.22
N THR A 55 -2.64 -16.86 -15.47
CA THR A 55 -3.38 -15.64 -15.78
C THR A 55 -4.89 -15.89 -15.73
N GLU A 56 -5.58 -15.08 -14.93
CA GLU A 56 -7.03 -15.04 -14.88
C GLU A 56 -7.59 -14.27 -16.09
N LEU A 57 -8.30 -14.98 -16.99
CA LEU A 57 -8.89 -14.42 -18.21
C LEU A 57 -10.30 -13.86 -17.96
N CYS A 58 -10.48 -13.15 -16.85
CA CYS A 58 -11.74 -12.52 -16.50
C CYS A 58 -11.53 -11.01 -16.23
N PRO A 59 -12.58 -10.19 -16.38
CA PRO A 59 -12.49 -8.79 -15.97
C PRO A 59 -12.17 -8.67 -14.49
N PRO A 60 -11.48 -7.59 -14.05
CA PRO A 60 -11.25 -7.33 -12.64
C PRO A 60 -12.57 -7.34 -11.85
N LYS A 61 -12.61 -8.05 -10.72
CA LYS A 61 -13.81 -8.19 -9.88
C LYS A 61 -14.14 -6.89 -9.14
N TYR A 62 -13.15 -6.05 -8.93
CA TYR A 62 -13.26 -4.86 -8.09
C TYR A 62 -13.10 -3.59 -8.91
N ASP A 63 -13.90 -2.57 -8.56
CA ASP A 63 -13.75 -1.25 -9.14
C ASP A 63 -12.54 -0.51 -8.54
N THR A 64 -12.27 0.69 -9.06
CA THR A 64 -11.13 1.52 -8.63
C THR A 64 -11.43 2.41 -7.42
N LYS A 65 -12.61 2.26 -6.81
CA LYS A 65 -13.02 3.06 -5.66
C LYS A 65 -12.54 2.43 -4.35
N PRO A 66 -12.41 3.23 -3.28
CA PRO A 66 -12.26 2.70 -1.93
C PRO A 66 -13.45 1.80 -1.55
N GLN A 67 -13.20 0.79 -0.72
CA GLN A 67 -14.23 -0.11 -0.21
C GLN A 67 -15.15 0.60 0.78
N GLY A 68 -14.57 1.42 1.66
CA GLY A 68 -15.30 2.24 2.62
C GLY A 68 -15.55 3.66 2.12
N LYS A 69 -16.46 4.35 2.81
CA LYS A 69 -16.65 5.79 2.68
C LYS A 69 -15.76 6.50 3.71
N PRO A 70 -15.38 7.76 3.47
CA PRO A 70 -14.70 8.57 4.48
C PRO A 70 -15.54 8.68 5.75
N VAL A 71 -14.93 8.39 6.90
CA VAL A 71 -15.51 8.47 8.24
C VAL A 71 -14.71 9.49 9.04
N LYS A 72 -15.39 10.42 9.70
CA LYS A 72 -14.74 11.35 10.63
C LYS A 72 -14.28 10.60 11.87
N ILE A 73 -13.04 10.81 12.23
CA ILE A 73 -12.41 10.33 13.47
C ILE A 73 -11.90 11.53 14.25
N ASP A 74 -11.50 11.32 15.51
CA ASP A 74 -10.88 12.38 16.28
C ASP A 74 -9.55 12.81 15.64
N GLY A 75 -9.42 14.10 15.36
CA GLY A 75 -8.26 14.67 14.70
C GLY A 75 -8.17 14.49 13.18
N GLY A 76 -9.17 13.89 12.52
CA GLY A 76 -9.07 13.67 11.08
C GLY A 76 -10.22 12.93 10.42
N GLU A 77 -9.87 12.23 9.34
CA GLU A 77 -10.78 11.40 8.56
C GLU A 77 -10.09 10.11 8.14
N GLU A 78 -10.79 9.00 8.24
CA GLU A 78 -10.31 7.69 7.84
C GLU A 78 -11.15 7.12 6.69
N THR A 79 -10.53 6.41 5.78
CA THR A 79 -11.19 5.70 4.68
C THR A 79 -10.58 4.32 4.53
N LEU A 80 -11.37 3.27 4.70
CA LEU A 80 -10.95 1.92 4.33
C LEU A 80 -10.80 1.87 2.81
N LEU A 81 -9.57 1.74 2.34
CA LEU A 81 -9.29 1.60 0.92
C LEU A 81 -9.56 0.17 0.46
N ARG A 82 -9.02 -0.81 1.19
CA ARG A 82 -9.24 -2.22 0.91
C ARG A 82 -8.98 -3.08 2.14
N SER A 83 -9.82 -4.12 2.28
CA SER A 83 -9.63 -5.24 3.17
C SER A 83 -9.62 -6.53 2.35
N CYS A 84 -8.69 -7.44 2.65
CA CYS A 84 -8.61 -8.78 2.08
C CYS A 84 -8.16 -9.77 3.17
N GLU A 85 -8.00 -11.04 2.84
CA GLU A 85 -7.61 -12.06 3.84
C GLU A 85 -6.18 -11.91 4.37
N TYR A 86 -5.36 -11.03 3.78
CA TYR A 86 -3.95 -10.87 4.12
C TYR A 86 -3.63 -9.55 4.82
N PHE A 87 -4.35 -8.49 4.49
CA PHE A 87 -4.07 -7.15 5.03
C PHE A 87 -5.23 -6.20 4.83
N ASP A 88 -5.28 -5.20 5.69
CA ASP A 88 -6.13 -4.01 5.55
C ASP A 88 -5.29 -2.82 5.09
N VAL A 89 -5.91 -1.93 4.31
CA VAL A 89 -5.29 -0.68 3.86
C VAL A 89 -6.26 0.47 4.10
N HIS A 90 -5.83 1.41 4.91
CA HIS A 90 -6.56 2.61 5.27
C HIS A 90 -5.86 3.86 4.74
N LYS A 91 -6.63 4.84 4.35
CA LYS A 91 -6.13 6.20 4.16
C LYS A 91 -6.59 7.04 5.33
N ILE A 92 -5.65 7.70 5.99
CA ILE A 92 -5.94 8.62 7.09
C ILE A 92 -5.51 10.03 6.67
N LYS A 93 -6.45 10.97 6.75
CA LYS A 93 -6.19 12.39 6.62
C LYS A 93 -6.16 13.01 8.01
N VAL A 94 -4.97 13.38 8.44
CA VAL A 94 -4.72 14.03 9.74
C VAL A 94 -4.91 15.53 9.59
N LEU A 95 -5.78 16.09 10.40
CA LEU A 95 -6.08 17.54 10.44
C LEU A 95 -5.76 18.16 11.81
N GLY A 96 -5.08 17.40 12.66
CA GLY A 96 -4.72 17.79 14.02
C GLY A 96 -3.92 16.67 14.67
N THR A 97 -4.55 15.92 15.56
CA THR A 97 -3.93 14.75 16.23
C THR A 97 -4.84 13.55 16.12
N VAL A 98 -4.39 12.51 15.44
CA VAL A 98 -5.04 11.20 15.39
C VAL A 98 -4.26 10.25 16.30
N THR A 99 -4.94 9.56 17.19
CA THR A 99 -4.32 8.52 18.05
C THR A 99 -4.62 7.16 17.49
N LEU A 100 -3.57 6.36 17.34
CA LEU A 100 -3.63 4.96 16.92
C LEU A 100 -3.12 4.06 18.04
N ASP A 101 -3.45 2.78 17.99
CA ASP A 101 -3.02 1.77 18.95
C ASP A 101 -2.51 0.53 18.19
N ALA A 102 -1.20 0.31 18.21
CA ALA A 102 -0.59 -0.90 17.66
C ALA A 102 -0.61 -1.99 18.74
N ASP A 103 -1.68 -2.77 18.75
CA ASP A 103 -1.86 -3.89 19.65
C ASP A 103 -0.89 -5.05 19.35
N GLU A 104 -0.97 -6.13 20.11
CA GLU A 104 -0.05 -7.28 19.93
C GLU A 104 -0.39 -8.16 18.72
N LYS A 105 -1.49 -7.90 18.01
CA LYS A 105 -1.93 -8.76 16.90
C LYS A 105 -1.19 -8.49 15.63
N SER A 106 -0.93 -7.22 15.30
CA SER A 106 -0.31 -6.81 14.05
C SER A 106 0.63 -5.63 14.21
N PHE A 107 1.66 -5.60 13.36
CA PHE A 107 2.40 -4.37 13.12
C PHE A 107 1.56 -3.40 12.28
N MET A 108 1.96 -2.13 12.26
CA MET A 108 1.41 -1.13 11.34
C MET A 108 2.52 -0.58 10.44
N SER A 109 2.25 -0.48 9.15
CA SER A 109 3.10 0.24 8.21
C SER A 109 2.43 1.56 7.85
N VAL A 110 3.13 2.68 8.03
CA VAL A 110 2.61 4.02 7.77
C VAL A 110 3.44 4.69 6.69
N LEU A 111 2.83 4.98 5.54
CA LEU A 111 3.46 5.67 4.42
C LEU A 111 2.85 7.07 4.26
N VAL A 112 3.68 8.11 4.31
CA VAL A 112 3.23 9.50 4.14
C VAL A 112 3.08 9.82 2.66
N LEU A 113 1.84 10.02 2.21
CA LEU A 113 1.53 10.39 0.83
C LEU A 113 1.70 11.87 0.56
N ASP A 114 1.34 12.71 1.55
CA ASP A 114 1.43 14.16 1.41
C ASP A 114 1.47 14.84 2.79
N GLY A 115 1.98 16.08 2.80
CA GLY A 115 2.04 16.91 3.99
C GLY A 115 3.27 16.68 4.85
N SER A 116 3.21 17.23 6.08
CA SER A 116 4.26 17.11 7.09
C SER A 116 3.69 17.17 8.52
N GLY A 117 4.41 16.59 9.46
CA GLY A 117 4.01 16.49 10.86
C GLY A 117 4.91 15.55 11.65
N LYS A 118 4.30 14.79 12.55
CA LYS A 118 5.02 13.75 13.34
C LYS A 118 4.24 12.46 13.38
N ILE A 119 4.97 11.36 13.49
CA ILE A 119 4.48 10.02 13.82
C ILE A 119 5.17 9.59 15.11
N GLY A 120 4.42 9.54 16.22
CA GLY A 120 5.00 9.53 17.55
C GLY A 120 5.87 10.76 17.75
N GLU A 121 7.13 10.56 18.12
CA GLU A 121 8.12 11.63 18.32
C GLU A 121 8.93 11.97 17.04
N LEU A 122 8.79 11.18 15.98
CA LEU A 122 9.59 11.31 14.77
C LEU A 122 8.97 12.29 13.80
N ASP A 123 9.79 13.18 13.24
CA ASP A 123 9.36 14.06 12.16
C ASP A 123 9.00 13.25 10.91
N ALA A 124 7.92 13.66 10.24
CA ALA A 124 7.36 12.96 9.10
C ALA A 124 7.02 13.93 7.97
N LYS A 125 7.36 13.56 6.74
CA LYS A 125 7.07 14.30 5.52
C LYS A 125 6.75 13.36 4.36
N LYS A 126 6.23 13.90 3.30
CA LYS A 126 5.91 13.18 2.07
C LYS A 126 7.05 12.25 1.62
N GLY A 127 6.72 10.98 1.41
CA GLY A 127 7.63 9.92 0.98
C GLY A 127 8.27 9.15 2.13
N ASP A 128 8.14 9.61 3.38
CA ASP A 128 8.65 8.85 4.53
C ASP A 128 7.75 7.64 4.82
N SER A 129 8.38 6.57 5.29
CA SER A 129 7.71 5.32 5.68
C SER A 129 8.16 4.91 7.07
N PHE A 130 7.21 4.49 7.89
CA PHE A 130 7.42 4.10 9.28
C PHE A 130 6.89 2.69 9.50
N PHE A 131 7.64 1.91 10.25
CA PHE A 131 7.22 0.61 10.74
C PHE A 131 6.95 0.72 12.24
N VAL A 132 5.72 0.43 12.64
CA VAL A 132 5.31 0.39 14.05
C VAL A 132 5.12 -1.07 14.43
N PRO A 133 5.96 -1.65 15.29
CA PRO A 133 5.86 -3.06 15.64
C PRO A 133 4.58 -3.38 16.42
N ALA A 134 4.13 -4.63 16.32
CA ALA A 134 3.05 -5.13 17.18
C ALA A 134 3.41 -4.93 18.66
N GLY A 135 2.43 -4.57 19.48
CA GLY A 135 2.63 -4.30 20.89
C GLY A 135 3.31 -2.97 21.22
N TYR A 136 3.50 -2.09 20.23
CA TYR A 136 4.04 -0.75 20.49
C TYR A 136 3.12 0.08 21.38
N GLY A 137 1.81 -0.20 21.32
CA GLY A 137 0.79 0.52 22.05
C GLY A 137 0.40 1.83 21.34
N ARG A 138 -0.05 2.81 22.14
CA ARG A 138 -0.60 4.06 21.61
C ARG A 138 0.48 4.99 21.09
N PHE A 139 0.24 5.55 19.90
CA PHE A 139 1.04 6.59 19.30
C PHE A 139 0.16 7.59 18.53
N THR A 140 0.72 8.72 18.17
CA THR A 140 -0.05 9.80 17.52
C THR A 140 0.50 10.13 16.14
N LEU A 141 -0.40 10.48 15.25
CA LEU A 141 -0.10 11.21 14.01
C LEU A 141 -0.50 12.66 14.23
N THR A 142 0.41 13.61 14.06
CA THR A 142 0.13 15.03 14.30
C THR A 142 0.54 15.90 13.12
N GLY A 143 -0.13 17.03 12.94
CA GLY A 143 0.13 17.98 11.88
C GLY A 143 -0.90 17.91 10.76
N ASN A 144 -0.46 18.16 9.52
CA ASN A 144 -1.29 18.04 8.33
C ASN A 144 -0.67 16.97 7.43
N LEU A 145 -1.17 15.75 7.55
CA LEU A 145 -0.64 14.57 6.87
C LEU A 145 -1.75 13.84 6.12
N GLU A 146 -1.42 13.30 4.97
CA GLU A 146 -2.19 12.23 4.35
C GLU A 146 -1.32 10.97 4.33
N VAL A 147 -1.78 9.90 4.99
CA VAL A 147 -1.01 8.66 5.11
C VAL A 147 -1.81 7.45 4.64
N ILE A 148 -1.09 6.44 4.16
CA ILE A 148 -1.59 5.07 4.06
C ILE A 148 -1.13 4.33 5.30
N LEU A 149 -2.07 3.71 5.99
CA LEU A 149 -1.84 2.74 7.05
C LEU A 149 -2.16 1.36 6.50
N SER A 150 -1.29 0.40 6.74
CA SER A 150 -1.57 -1.00 6.44
C SER A 150 -1.13 -1.90 7.59
N ASP A 151 -1.92 -2.92 7.85
CA ASP A 151 -1.73 -3.93 8.88
C ASP A 151 -2.18 -5.31 8.39
N ILE A 152 -1.89 -6.35 9.16
CA ILE A 152 -2.29 -7.73 8.86
C ILE A 152 -3.63 -7.99 9.57
N VAL A 153 -4.52 -8.70 8.88
CA VAL A 153 -5.84 -9.13 9.40
C VAL A 153 -5.70 -10.35 10.32
#